data_f2849c860d8b342042ca9965f7ae40e6
#
_entry.id   f2849c860d8b342042ca9965f7ae40e6
#
_cell.length_a   1.000
_cell.length_b   1.000
_cell.length_c   1.000
_cell.angle_alpha   90.00
_cell.angle_beta   90.00
_cell.angle_gamma   90.00
#
_symmetry.space_group_name_H-M   'P 1'
#
loop_
_entity.id
_entity.type
_entity.pdbx_description
1 polymer ?
#
loop_
_entity_poly.entity_id
_entity_poly.type
_entity_poly.pdbx_seq_one_letter_code
_entity_poly.pdbx_strand_id
1 'polypeptide(L)'
;SRRQRQMCIRDRSRSTNGFFLMVEGARIDKSAHNNDYSAVVREVLDFDKAVEAAIRFAEKDGNTLVIISADHETGALALRDGNIKEGKMKAMFVSKGHTPIMVPLFAYGPQSKLFGGVQENSDVSNKILQLLAK
;
A
#
# COMPACT_ATOMS: atom_id res chain seq x y z
N SER A 1 8.21 -12.44 -2.74
CA SER A 1 8.61 -12.62 -1.32
C SER A 1 9.30 -11.38 -0.76
N ARG A 2 9.39 -11.25 0.57
CA ARG A 2 10.09 -10.14 1.25
C ARG A 2 11.54 -9.98 0.74
N ARG A 3 12.27 -11.08 0.56
CA ARG A 3 13.64 -11.06 0.02
C ARG A 3 13.72 -10.47 -1.38
N GLN A 4 12.78 -10.81 -2.27
CA GLN A 4 12.75 -10.26 -3.63
C GLN A 4 12.51 -8.75 -3.63
N ARG A 5 11.57 -8.25 -2.80
CA ARG A 5 11.28 -6.81 -2.69
C ARG A 5 12.48 -6.02 -2.14
N GLN A 6 13.17 -6.53 -1.12
CA GLN A 6 14.40 -5.92 -0.59
C GLN A 6 15.55 -5.94 -1.62
N MET A 7 15.68 -7.00 -2.42
CA MET A 7 16.64 -7.07 -3.52
C MET A 7 16.35 -6.01 -4.58
N CYS A 8 15.09 -5.87 -5.01
CA CYS A 8 14.71 -4.86 -5.99
C CYS A 8 15.04 -3.44 -5.54
N ILE A 9 14.74 -3.08 -4.28
CA ILE A 9 15.08 -1.75 -3.73
C ILE A 9 16.60 -1.53 -3.79
N ARG A 10 17.39 -2.49 -3.30
CA ARG A 10 18.84 -2.37 -3.26
C ARG A 10 19.49 -2.31 -4.65
N ASP A 11 18.96 -3.07 -5.60
CA ASP A 11 19.54 -3.09 -6.97
C ASP A 11 19.19 -1.79 -7.72
N ARG A 12 17.97 -1.28 -7.57
CA ARG A 12 17.52 -0.01 -8.19
C ARG A 12 18.19 1.21 -7.57
N SER A 13 18.48 1.19 -6.27
CA SER A 13 19.14 2.31 -5.57
C SER A 13 20.59 2.58 -6.03
N ARG A 14 21.15 1.71 -6.87
CA ARG A 14 22.48 1.92 -7.50
C ARG A 14 22.42 2.77 -8.77
N SER A 15 21.23 3.13 -9.25
CA SER A 15 21.07 4.01 -10.42
C SER A 15 21.52 5.43 -10.06
N THR A 16 22.37 6.02 -10.91
CA THR A 16 22.83 7.42 -10.77
C THR A 16 21.75 8.44 -11.06
N ASN A 17 20.70 8.03 -11.80
CA ASN A 17 19.57 8.89 -12.18
C ASN A 17 18.35 8.70 -11.29
N GLY A 18 18.50 8.03 -10.13
CA GLY A 18 17.38 7.63 -9.29
C GLY A 18 16.61 6.43 -9.82
N PHE A 19 15.49 6.11 -9.22
CA PHE A 19 14.64 4.98 -9.63
C PHE A 19 13.17 5.22 -9.28
N PHE A 20 12.31 4.55 -10.02
CA PHE A 20 10.92 4.33 -9.66
C PHE A 20 10.67 2.84 -9.47
N LEU A 21 10.05 2.47 -8.36
CA LEU A 21 9.69 1.09 -8.06
C LEU A 21 8.25 1.01 -7.59
N MET A 22 7.43 0.24 -8.30
CA MET A 22 6.08 -0.10 -7.87
C MET A 22 6.06 -1.54 -7.34
N VAL A 23 5.42 -1.73 -6.19
CA VAL A 23 5.25 -3.05 -5.55
C VAL A 23 3.77 -3.24 -5.25
N GLU A 24 3.19 -4.30 -5.75
CA GLU A 24 1.77 -4.60 -5.60
C GLU A 24 1.52 -5.73 -4.59
N GLY A 25 0.47 -5.55 -3.77
CA GLY A 25 -0.11 -6.58 -2.90
C GLY A 25 -1.32 -7.25 -3.55
N ALA A 26 -1.22 -7.70 -4.80
CA ALA A 26 -2.34 -8.20 -5.65
C ALA A 26 -3.22 -9.28 -5.01
N ARG A 27 -2.73 -10.02 -4.03
CA ARG A 27 -3.49 -11.08 -3.38
C ARG A 27 -4.49 -10.56 -2.36
N ILE A 28 -4.36 -9.33 -1.89
CA ILE A 28 -5.32 -8.67 -1.00
C ILE A 28 -6.66 -8.57 -1.73
N ASP A 29 -6.66 -7.98 -2.92
CA ASP A 29 -7.82 -7.85 -3.78
C ASP A 29 -8.46 -9.21 -4.12
N LYS A 30 -7.64 -10.17 -4.59
CA LYS A 30 -8.12 -11.52 -4.92
C LYS A 30 -8.79 -12.23 -3.75
N SER A 31 -8.27 -12.04 -2.54
CA SER A 31 -8.86 -12.60 -1.32
C SER A 31 -10.16 -11.90 -0.94
N ALA A 32 -10.24 -10.59 -1.14
CA ALA A 32 -11.45 -9.80 -0.90
C ALA A 32 -12.58 -10.16 -1.88
N HIS A 33 -12.29 -10.39 -3.16
CA HIS A 33 -13.26 -10.93 -4.13
C HIS A 33 -13.86 -12.26 -3.72
N ASN A 34 -13.12 -13.09 -3.00
CA ASN A 34 -13.61 -14.36 -2.46
C ASN A 34 -14.30 -14.21 -1.10
N ASN A 35 -14.35 -13.01 -0.53
CA ASN A 35 -14.83 -12.74 0.83
C ASN A 35 -14.06 -13.58 1.89
N ASP A 36 -12.79 -13.89 1.62
CA ASP A 36 -11.92 -14.64 2.53
C ASP A 36 -11.18 -13.67 3.47
N TYR A 37 -11.84 -13.34 4.57
CA TYR A 37 -11.30 -12.45 5.60
C TYR A 37 -9.92 -12.88 6.11
N SER A 38 -9.75 -14.18 6.37
CA SER A 38 -8.49 -14.72 6.90
C SER A 38 -7.33 -14.55 5.91
N ALA A 39 -7.60 -14.74 4.62
CA ALA A 39 -6.62 -14.50 3.58
C ALA A 39 -6.32 -13.01 3.43
N VAL A 40 -7.35 -12.15 3.42
CA VAL A 40 -7.13 -10.68 3.39
C VAL A 40 -6.20 -10.23 4.51
N VAL A 41 -6.46 -10.65 5.75
CA VAL A 41 -5.62 -10.27 6.90
C VAL A 41 -4.18 -10.74 6.70
N ARG A 42 -3.95 -11.99 6.28
CA ARG A 42 -2.59 -12.51 6.06
C ARG A 42 -1.85 -11.72 4.96
N GLU A 43 -2.52 -11.44 3.85
CA GLU A 43 -1.92 -10.73 2.71
C GLU A 43 -1.62 -9.27 3.06
N VAL A 44 -2.50 -8.60 3.82
CA VAL A 44 -2.25 -7.24 4.33
C VAL A 44 -1.04 -7.23 5.27
N LEU A 45 -0.96 -8.15 6.23
CA LEU A 45 0.18 -8.23 7.15
C LEU A 45 1.50 -8.58 6.44
N ASP A 46 1.45 -9.36 5.35
CA ASP A 46 2.64 -9.62 4.54
C ASP A 46 3.05 -8.40 3.69
N PHE A 47 2.06 -7.66 3.18
CA PHE A 47 2.32 -6.41 2.48
C PHE A 47 2.88 -5.34 3.41
N ASP A 48 2.37 -5.23 4.63
CA ASP A 48 2.86 -4.31 5.66
C ASP A 48 4.36 -4.49 5.95
N LYS A 49 4.86 -5.74 5.98
CA LYS A 49 6.30 -6.01 6.07
C LYS A 49 7.11 -5.49 4.88
N ALA A 50 6.50 -5.41 3.70
CA ALA A 50 7.16 -4.82 2.54
C ALA A 50 7.19 -3.29 2.63
N VAL A 51 6.10 -2.70 3.13
CA VAL A 51 6.02 -1.27 3.45
C VAL A 51 7.06 -0.91 4.49
N GLU A 52 7.17 -1.67 5.59
CA GLU A 52 8.23 -1.49 6.60
C GLU A 52 9.63 -1.46 5.98
N ALA A 53 9.92 -2.38 5.05
CA ALA A 53 11.22 -2.42 4.39
C ALA A 53 11.47 -1.17 3.52
N ALA A 54 10.44 -0.66 2.84
CA ALA A 54 10.53 0.57 2.04
C ALA A 54 10.73 1.81 2.92
N ILE A 55 9.99 1.93 4.02
CA ILE A 55 10.13 3.03 4.98
C ILE A 55 11.54 3.03 5.60
N ARG A 56 12.03 1.89 6.08
CA ARG A 56 13.40 1.77 6.63
C ARG A 56 14.48 2.14 5.62
N PHE A 57 14.27 1.82 4.33
CA PHE A 57 15.18 2.24 3.27
C PHE A 57 15.14 3.76 3.12
N ALA A 58 13.95 4.36 3.03
CA ALA A 58 13.77 5.79 2.87
C ALA A 58 14.33 6.59 4.05
N GLU A 59 14.15 6.10 5.28
CA GLU A 59 14.74 6.70 6.50
C GLU A 59 16.27 6.75 6.42
N LYS A 60 16.90 5.67 5.97
CA LYS A 60 18.35 5.60 5.84
C LYS A 60 18.89 6.42 4.68
N ASP A 61 18.17 6.45 3.57
CA ASP A 61 18.55 7.14 2.33
C ASP A 61 18.34 8.65 2.42
N GLY A 62 17.26 9.09 3.07
CA GLY A 62 16.89 10.49 3.24
C GLY A 62 16.32 11.19 1.99
N ASN A 63 16.45 10.57 0.81
CA ASN A 63 16.06 11.13 -0.49
C ASN A 63 14.94 10.34 -1.20
N THR A 64 14.43 9.27 -0.57
CA THR A 64 13.39 8.43 -1.14
C THR A 64 12.01 8.84 -0.65
N LEU A 65 11.10 9.10 -1.58
CA LEU A 65 9.67 9.25 -1.33
C LEU A 65 9.01 7.89 -1.42
N VAL A 66 8.27 7.50 -0.37
CA VAL A 66 7.43 6.29 -0.34
C VAL A 66 5.97 6.72 -0.35
N ILE A 67 5.19 6.15 -1.25
CA ILE A 67 3.74 6.35 -1.35
C ILE A 67 3.08 5.00 -1.19
N ILE A 68 2.04 4.91 -0.36
CA ILE A 68 1.28 3.68 -0.09
C ILE A 68 -0.19 3.99 -0.31
N SER A 69 -0.83 3.27 -1.22
CA SER A 69 -2.25 3.41 -1.50
C SER A 69 -2.81 2.11 -2.06
N ALA A 70 -4.10 2.11 -2.36
CA ALA A 70 -4.76 1.14 -3.21
C ALA A 70 -5.33 1.86 -4.44
N ASP A 71 -5.60 1.12 -5.50
CA ASP A 71 -6.29 1.60 -6.71
C ASP A 71 -7.80 1.68 -6.48
N HIS A 72 -8.36 0.79 -5.66
CA HIS A 72 -9.78 0.74 -5.26
C HIS A 72 -9.96 -0.08 -3.98
N GLU A 73 -11.16 -0.04 -3.44
CA GLU A 73 -11.66 -0.93 -2.42
C GLU A 73 -12.34 -2.15 -3.06
N THR A 74 -12.30 -3.30 -2.39
CA THR A 74 -12.93 -4.54 -2.83
C THR A 74 -13.71 -5.20 -1.70
N GLY A 75 -14.99 -5.51 -1.96
CA GLY A 75 -15.83 -6.30 -1.09
C GLY A 75 -16.62 -5.52 -0.05
N ALA A 76 -16.37 -4.23 0.14
CA ALA A 76 -16.88 -3.40 1.22
C ALA A 76 -16.69 -4.09 2.58
N LEU A 77 -15.44 -4.50 2.87
CA LEU A 77 -15.07 -5.19 4.09
C LEU A 77 -15.23 -4.26 5.31
N ALA A 78 -16.10 -4.64 6.21
CA ALA A 78 -16.31 -3.95 7.47
C ALA A 78 -15.96 -4.83 8.67
N LEU A 79 -15.30 -4.23 9.66
CA LEU A 79 -15.08 -4.87 10.96
C LEU A 79 -16.29 -4.58 11.84
N ARG A 80 -17.11 -5.60 12.08
CA ARG A 80 -18.40 -5.45 12.76
C ARG A 80 -18.31 -5.51 14.26
N ASP A 81 -17.46 -6.41 14.78
CA ASP A 81 -17.40 -6.75 16.20
C ASP A 81 -16.08 -7.48 16.49
N GLY A 82 -15.71 -7.61 17.75
CA GLY A 82 -14.52 -8.35 18.14
C GLY A 82 -14.30 -8.40 19.64
N ASN A 83 -13.36 -9.24 20.04
CA ASN A 83 -12.86 -9.32 21.40
C ASN A 83 -11.33 -9.26 21.39
N ILE A 84 -10.79 -8.12 21.78
CA ILE A 84 -9.33 -7.88 21.77
C ILE A 84 -8.62 -8.85 22.71
N LYS A 85 -9.21 -9.17 23.88
CA LYS A 85 -8.59 -10.10 24.85
C LYS A 85 -8.48 -11.52 24.30
N GLU A 86 -9.41 -11.93 23.45
CA GLU A 86 -9.42 -13.24 22.82
C GLU A 86 -8.75 -13.26 21.46
N GLY A 87 -8.28 -12.11 20.96
CA GLY A 87 -7.74 -11.98 19.60
C GLY A 87 -8.75 -12.30 18.51
N LYS A 88 -10.05 -12.15 18.79
CA LYS A 88 -11.14 -12.45 17.86
C LYS A 88 -11.69 -11.20 17.22
N MET A 89 -11.96 -11.25 15.92
CA MET A 89 -12.58 -10.19 15.15
C MET A 89 -13.66 -10.78 14.24
N LYS A 90 -14.79 -10.09 14.13
CA LYS A 90 -15.87 -10.43 13.21
C LYS A 90 -15.89 -9.41 12.09
N ALA A 91 -15.70 -9.90 10.89
CA ALA A 91 -15.77 -9.12 9.67
C ALA A 91 -16.96 -9.53 8.83
N MET A 92 -17.41 -8.61 7.99
CA MET A 92 -18.44 -8.87 6.98
C MET A 92 -18.05 -8.21 5.66
N PHE A 93 -18.43 -8.87 4.58
CA PHE A 93 -18.36 -8.32 3.22
C PHE A 93 -19.78 -8.03 2.73
N VAL A 94 -19.93 -6.97 1.98
CA VAL A 94 -21.23 -6.58 1.38
C VAL A 94 -21.27 -6.97 -0.09
N SER A 95 -20.11 -7.07 -0.73
CA SER A 95 -19.95 -7.32 -2.16
C SER A 95 -18.86 -8.37 -2.42
N LYS A 96 -18.74 -8.79 -3.67
CA LYS A 96 -17.58 -9.49 -4.23
C LYS A 96 -16.88 -8.68 -5.32
N GLY A 97 -17.37 -7.48 -5.59
CA GLY A 97 -16.82 -6.54 -6.57
C GLY A 97 -16.10 -5.39 -5.92
N HIS A 98 -15.56 -4.52 -6.76
CA HIS A 98 -14.99 -3.25 -6.33
C HIS A 98 -16.10 -2.31 -5.84
N THR A 99 -15.77 -1.39 -4.96
CA THR A 99 -16.68 -0.38 -4.47
C THR A 99 -16.05 1.02 -4.58
N PRO A 100 -16.88 2.08 -4.61
CA PRO A 100 -16.40 3.47 -4.67
C PRO A 100 -15.99 4.03 -3.30
N ILE A 101 -15.76 3.19 -2.30
CA ILE A 101 -15.28 3.61 -0.99
C ILE A 101 -13.86 4.14 -1.12
N MET A 102 -13.61 5.30 -0.51
CA MET A 102 -12.28 5.91 -0.49
C MET A 102 -11.25 4.96 0.16
N VAL A 103 -10.07 4.89 -0.47
CA VAL A 103 -8.94 4.14 0.05
C VAL A 103 -7.92 5.08 0.71
N PRO A 104 -7.16 4.62 1.72
CA PRO A 104 -6.16 5.44 2.37
C PRO A 104 -4.98 5.71 1.44
N LEU A 105 -4.40 6.92 1.57
CA LEU A 105 -3.17 7.32 0.92
C LEU A 105 -2.18 7.79 1.99
N PHE A 106 -1.03 7.15 2.06
CA PHE A 106 0.06 7.52 2.95
C PHE A 106 1.28 7.89 2.15
N ALA A 107 2.06 8.86 2.64
CA ALA A 107 3.31 9.24 2.02
C ALA A 107 4.37 9.55 3.10
N TYR A 108 5.61 9.15 2.83
CA TYR A 108 6.75 9.36 3.72
C TYR A 108 7.98 9.80 2.92
N GLY A 109 8.77 10.73 3.46
CA GLY A 109 9.99 11.23 2.85
C GLY A 109 9.83 12.59 2.16
N PRO A 110 10.80 12.99 1.30
CA PRO A 110 10.77 14.26 0.59
C PRO A 110 9.49 14.41 -0.23
N GLN A 111 8.92 15.63 -0.22
CA GLN A 111 7.69 15.98 -0.96
C GLN A 111 6.40 15.22 -0.51
N SER A 112 6.43 14.44 0.57
CA SER A 112 5.27 13.68 1.07
C SER A 112 4.04 14.55 1.34
N LYS A 113 4.22 15.82 1.71
CA LYS A 113 3.12 16.79 1.93
C LYS A 113 2.21 17.00 0.71
N LEU A 114 2.69 16.76 -0.51
CA LEU A 114 1.90 16.86 -1.74
C LEU A 114 0.79 15.80 -1.82
N PHE A 115 0.92 14.71 -1.06
CA PHE A 115 0.02 13.56 -1.06
C PHE A 115 -0.95 13.56 0.12
N GLY A 116 -1.04 14.65 0.87
CA GLY A 116 -1.99 14.82 1.97
C GLY A 116 -3.39 15.21 1.48
N GLY A 117 -4.41 14.91 2.32
CA GLY A 117 -5.81 15.26 2.04
C GLY A 117 -6.52 14.27 1.13
N VAL A 118 -7.73 14.64 0.71
CA VAL A 118 -8.54 13.87 -0.24
C VAL A 118 -8.20 14.31 -1.66
N GLN A 119 -7.95 13.36 -2.54
CA GLN A 119 -7.58 13.62 -3.92
C GLN A 119 -7.99 12.46 -4.83
N GLU A 120 -8.08 12.72 -6.14
CA GLU A 120 -8.36 11.69 -7.13
C GLU A 120 -7.14 10.80 -7.39
N ASN A 121 -7.34 9.54 -7.78
CA ASN A 121 -6.25 8.62 -8.13
C ASN A 121 -5.36 9.18 -9.25
N SER A 122 -5.96 9.86 -10.23
CA SER A 122 -5.25 10.53 -11.32
C SER A 122 -4.31 11.64 -10.84
N ASP A 123 -4.66 12.35 -9.75
CA ASP A 123 -3.81 13.39 -9.18
C ASP A 123 -2.55 12.81 -8.57
N VAL A 124 -2.64 11.62 -7.96
CA VAL A 124 -1.47 10.90 -7.42
C VAL A 124 -0.46 10.62 -8.52
N SER A 125 -0.92 10.04 -9.64
CA SER A 125 -0.03 9.73 -10.78
C SER A 125 0.57 10.98 -11.41
N ASN A 126 -0.22 12.06 -11.59
CA ASN A 126 0.26 13.32 -12.13
C ASN A 126 1.35 13.96 -11.24
N LYS A 127 1.18 13.91 -9.92
CA LYS A 127 2.20 14.40 -8.97
C LYS A 127 3.49 13.59 -9.05
N ILE A 128 3.38 12.25 -9.15
CA ILE A 128 4.56 11.37 -9.33
C ILE A 128 5.30 11.75 -10.61
N LEU A 129 4.59 11.90 -11.74
CA LEU A 129 5.20 12.28 -13.02
C LEU A 129 5.89 13.64 -12.95
N GLN A 130 5.29 14.63 -12.29
CA GLN A 130 5.90 15.94 -12.08
C GLN A 130 7.19 15.88 -11.24
N LEU A 131 7.27 14.97 -10.26
CA LEU A 131 8.46 14.78 -9.44
C LEU A 131 9.58 14.06 -10.20
N LEU A 132 9.24 13.12 -11.10
CA LEU A 132 10.19 12.38 -11.91
C LEU A 132 10.73 13.19 -13.10
N ALA A 133 10.04 14.23 -13.52
CA ALA A 133 10.44 15.09 -14.64
C ALA A 133 11.46 16.19 -14.27
N LYS A 134 11.83 16.29 -13.00
CA LYS A 134 12.84 17.25 -12.47
C LYS A 134 14.21 16.61 -12.41
#